data_9c53067951d171cb136def2c2057f998
#
_entry.id   9c53067951d171cb136def2c2057f998
#
_cell.length_a   1.000
_cell.length_b   1.000
_cell.length_c   1.000
_cell.angle_alpha   90.00
_cell.angle_beta   90.00
_cell.angle_gamma   90.00
#
_symmetry.space_group_name_H-M   'P 1'
#
loop_
_entity.id
_entity.type
_entity.pdbx_description
1 polymer ?
#
loop_
_entity_poly.entity_id
_entity_poly.type
_entity_poly.pdbx_seq_one_letter_code
_entity_poly.pdbx_strand_id
1 'polypeptide(L)'
;MAARQALPDRLERAVELQNVLRVWLVGRRETSIGAYWPIKGEFDPLPALYRWVEGAPDGIERRIGLPVADRETGMLRFRLWYPGCEMELDAYDIPKPKDTDEFMPQMLVVPCLGFGPGGVRLGYGGGFFDRTLSALQPRPYTVGVSYTHGFLPFLRASERDQPLDALLTEDGVMYERT
;
A
#
# COMPACT_ATOMS: atom_id res chain seq x y z
N MET A 1 -5.13 10.82 11.64
CA MET A 1 -3.75 11.26 11.26
C MET A 1 -2.95 11.77 12.44
N ALA A 2 -3.50 12.68 13.23
CA ALA A 2 -2.81 13.17 14.42
C ALA A 2 -2.42 12.06 15.40
N ALA A 3 -3.28 11.05 15.58
CA ALA A 3 -2.99 9.92 16.47
C ALA A 3 -1.75 9.12 16.01
N ARG A 4 -1.56 8.91 14.70
CA ARG A 4 -0.38 8.21 14.16
C ARG A 4 0.91 8.99 14.43
N GLN A 5 0.84 10.32 14.25
CA GLN A 5 2.00 11.19 14.42
C GLN A 5 2.38 11.36 15.89
N ALA A 6 1.41 11.22 16.79
CA ALA A 6 1.58 11.44 18.21
C ALA A 6 1.93 10.18 19.02
N LEU A 7 2.06 9.01 18.38
CA LEU A 7 2.39 7.75 19.06
C LEU A 7 3.77 7.86 19.74
N PRO A 8 3.85 7.62 21.08
CA PRO A 8 5.13 7.73 21.81
C PRO A 8 6.20 6.74 21.33
N ASP A 9 5.79 5.55 20.87
CA ASP A 9 6.65 4.45 20.43
C ASP A 9 6.62 4.27 18.91
N ARG A 10 6.41 5.37 18.19
CA ARG A 10 6.21 5.36 16.73
C ARG A 10 7.34 4.66 15.97
N LEU A 11 8.60 4.93 16.34
CA LEU A 11 9.75 4.32 15.65
C LEU A 11 9.81 2.82 15.88
N GLU A 12 9.52 2.36 17.09
CA GLU A 12 9.50 0.93 17.40
C GLU A 12 8.39 0.20 16.64
N ARG A 13 7.20 0.78 16.60
CA ARG A 13 6.07 0.22 15.85
C ARG A 13 6.35 0.17 14.35
N ALA A 14 7.02 1.19 13.82
CA ALA A 14 7.42 1.21 12.42
C ALA A 14 8.39 0.08 12.08
N VAL A 15 9.39 -0.16 12.93
CA VAL A 15 10.33 -1.27 12.76
C VAL A 15 9.61 -2.63 12.79
N GLU A 16 8.69 -2.80 13.74
CA GLU A 16 7.91 -4.02 13.86
C GLU A 16 7.05 -4.27 12.61
N LEU A 17 6.39 -3.24 12.10
CA LEU A 17 5.55 -3.37 10.90
C LEU A 17 6.42 -3.63 9.65
N GLN A 18 7.62 -3.04 9.54
CA GLN A 18 8.56 -3.40 8.48
C GLN A 18 8.85 -4.90 8.50
N ASN A 19 9.10 -5.45 9.68
CA ASN A 19 9.40 -6.88 9.84
C ASN A 19 8.19 -7.75 9.49
N VAL A 20 7.00 -7.37 9.93
CA VAL A 20 5.76 -8.09 9.58
C VAL A 20 5.58 -8.13 8.07
N LEU A 21 5.74 -7.01 7.38
CA LEU A 21 5.59 -6.93 5.93
C LEU A 21 6.63 -7.80 5.22
N ARG A 22 7.88 -7.73 5.64
CA ARG A 22 8.96 -8.55 5.05
C ARG A 22 8.68 -10.04 5.18
N VAL A 23 8.32 -10.49 6.37
CA VAL A 23 8.04 -11.91 6.64
C VAL A 23 6.82 -12.38 5.84
N TRP A 24 5.77 -11.57 5.81
CA TRP A 24 4.55 -11.91 5.07
C TRP A 24 4.83 -12.07 3.57
N LEU A 25 5.68 -11.21 3.00
CA LEU A 25 6.02 -11.26 1.58
C LEU A 25 6.79 -12.53 1.18
N VAL A 26 7.50 -13.18 2.12
CA VAL A 26 8.24 -14.41 1.84
C VAL A 26 7.33 -15.50 1.28
N GLY A 27 6.09 -15.58 1.74
CA GLY A 27 5.13 -16.59 1.29
C GLY A 27 4.37 -16.22 0.00
N ARG A 28 4.68 -15.07 -0.62
CA ARG A 28 3.93 -14.59 -1.79
C ARG A 28 4.66 -14.88 -3.09
N ARG A 29 3.89 -15.00 -4.16
CA ARG A 29 4.39 -15.32 -5.52
C ARG A 29 4.43 -14.13 -6.47
N GLU A 30 3.77 -13.01 -6.12
CA GLU A 30 3.73 -11.84 -6.96
C GLU A 30 5.15 -11.31 -7.21
N THR A 31 5.38 -10.78 -8.40
CA THR A 31 6.67 -10.20 -8.79
C THR A 31 6.59 -8.69 -9.03
N SER A 32 5.39 -8.11 -8.96
CA SER A 32 5.19 -6.67 -9.12
C SER A 32 4.25 -6.16 -8.05
N ILE A 33 4.67 -5.13 -7.32
CA ILE A 33 3.92 -4.52 -6.22
C ILE A 33 3.76 -3.04 -6.47
N GLY A 34 2.51 -2.56 -6.45
CA GLY A 34 2.22 -1.15 -6.36
C GLY A 34 2.16 -0.74 -4.90
N ALA A 35 2.87 0.32 -4.55
CA ALA A 35 2.90 0.82 -3.19
C ALA A 35 2.35 2.25 -3.13
N TYR A 36 2.83 3.05 -2.21
CA TYR A 36 2.46 4.45 -2.07
C TYR A 36 3.65 5.21 -1.49
N TRP A 37 3.71 6.51 -1.79
CA TRP A 37 4.63 7.41 -1.11
C TRP A 37 4.00 7.85 0.21
N PRO A 38 4.64 7.61 1.36
CA PRO A 38 4.01 7.91 2.66
C PRO A 38 3.85 9.41 2.87
N ILE A 39 2.67 9.79 3.36
CA ILE A 39 2.35 11.17 3.73
C ILE A 39 1.71 11.20 5.11
N LYS A 40 1.80 12.34 5.80
CA LYS A 40 1.03 12.63 7.04
C LYS A 40 1.15 11.53 8.11
N GLY A 41 2.35 11.00 8.33
CA GLY A 41 2.59 10.00 9.36
C GLY A 41 2.21 8.58 9.00
N GLU A 42 1.90 8.32 7.73
CA GLU A 42 1.68 6.95 7.26
C GLU A 42 2.94 6.10 7.41
N PHE A 43 2.74 4.81 7.62
CA PHE A 43 3.83 3.84 7.57
C PHE A 43 4.50 3.88 6.20
N ASP A 44 5.83 3.87 6.17
CA ASP A 44 6.61 3.82 4.92
C ASP A 44 6.91 2.36 4.54
N PRO A 45 6.26 1.80 3.50
CA PRO A 45 6.50 0.42 3.10
C PRO A 45 7.75 0.25 2.23
N LEU A 46 8.33 1.34 1.73
CA LEU A 46 9.36 1.28 0.68
C LEU A 46 10.65 0.59 1.12
N PRO A 47 11.15 0.76 2.36
CA PRO A 47 12.34 0.02 2.78
C PRO A 47 12.15 -1.50 2.75
N ALA A 48 11.02 -2.00 3.25
CA ALA A 48 10.71 -3.43 3.23
C ALA A 48 10.55 -3.95 1.79
N LEU A 49 9.89 -3.18 0.94
CA LEU A 49 9.66 -3.55 -0.45
C LEU A 49 10.95 -3.56 -1.26
N TYR A 50 11.85 -2.61 -1.01
CA TYR A 50 13.14 -2.61 -1.70
C TYR A 50 13.99 -3.83 -1.32
N ARG A 51 13.98 -4.23 -0.05
CA ARG A 51 14.63 -5.47 0.37
C ARG A 51 14.01 -6.69 -0.31
N TRP A 52 12.71 -6.68 -0.52
CA TRP A 52 12.02 -7.74 -1.27
C TRP A 52 12.51 -7.80 -2.72
N VAL A 53 12.74 -6.64 -3.36
CA VAL A 53 13.31 -6.59 -4.72
C VAL A 53 14.73 -7.17 -4.73
N GLU A 54 15.58 -6.74 -3.80
CA GLU A 54 16.97 -7.21 -3.71
C GLU A 54 17.07 -8.70 -3.42
N GLY A 55 16.12 -9.25 -2.68
CA GLY A 55 16.07 -10.67 -2.32
C GLY A 55 15.45 -11.57 -3.37
N ALA A 56 15.21 -11.09 -4.58
CA ALA A 56 14.61 -11.91 -5.63
C ALA A 56 15.51 -13.10 -5.98
N PRO A 57 14.93 -14.31 -6.16
CA PRO A 57 15.70 -15.45 -6.62
C PRO A 57 16.31 -15.23 -8.00
N ASP A 58 17.40 -15.95 -8.30
CA ASP A 58 18.02 -15.86 -9.61
C ASP A 58 17.03 -16.12 -10.75
N GLY A 59 17.06 -15.24 -11.75
CA GLY A 59 16.18 -15.31 -12.90
C GLY A 59 14.80 -14.68 -12.67
N ILE A 60 14.50 -14.21 -11.45
CA ILE A 60 13.24 -13.53 -11.13
C ILE A 60 13.50 -12.04 -10.97
N GLU A 61 12.78 -11.24 -11.75
CA GLU A 61 12.80 -9.78 -11.61
C GLU A 61 11.59 -9.32 -10.82
N ARG A 62 11.81 -8.55 -9.75
CA ARG A 62 10.76 -7.94 -8.94
C ARG A 62 10.76 -6.43 -9.13
N ARG A 63 9.57 -5.86 -9.17
CA ARG A 63 9.39 -4.41 -9.41
C ARG A 63 8.44 -3.79 -8.40
N ILE A 64 8.72 -2.53 -8.08
CA ILE A 64 7.86 -1.68 -7.26
C ILE A 64 7.35 -0.54 -8.14
N GLY A 65 6.06 -0.24 -8.03
CA GLY A 65 5.45 0.93 -8.65
C GLY A 65 4.91 1.89 -7.64
N LEU A 66 4.94 3.18 -7.96
CA LEU A 66 4.26 4.21 -7.17
C LEU A 66 3.09 4.79 -7.96
N PRO A 67 2.01 5.17 -7.27
CA PRO A 67 0.78 5.57 -7.94
C PRO A 67 0.85 7.00 -8.47
N VAL A 68 0.19 7.18 -9.61
CA VAL A 68 -0.11 8.49 -10.17
C VAL A 68 -1.62 8.59 -10.28
N ALA A 69 -2.20 9.60 -9.65
CA ALA A 69 -3.63 9.82 -9.72
C ALA A 69 -4.00 10.44 -11.06
N ASP A 70 -4.87 9.76 -11.80
CA ASP A 70 -5.41 10.27 -13.07
C ASP A 70 -6.75 10.96 -12.78
N ARG A 71 -6.77 12.28 -12.90
CA ARG A 71 -7.98 13.08 -12.61
C ARG A 71 -9.12 12.83 -13.58
N GLU A 72 -8.82 12.48 -14.83
CA GLU A 72 -9.84 12.24 -15.84
C GLU A 72 -10.62 10.96 -15.56
N THR A 73 -9.92 9.88 -15.24
CA THR A 73 -10.54 8.59 -14.97
C THR A 73 -10.90 8.37 -13.51
N GLY A 74 -10.26 9.10 -12.59
CA GLY A 74 -10.37 8.89 -11.15
C GLY A 74 -9.66 7.66 -10.65
N MET A 75 -8.78 7.06 -11.46
CA MET A 75 -8.06 5.84 -11.14
C MET A 75 -6.58 6.11 -10.92
N LEU A 76 -5.90 5.13 -10.32
CA LEU A 76 -4.46 5.15 -10.13
C LEU A 76 -3.77 4.42 -11.27
N ARG A 77 -2.66 4.98 -11.72
CA ARG A 77 -1.72 4.36 -12.65
C ARG A 77 -0.41 4.19 -11.89
N PHE A 78 0.40 3.19 -12.21
CA PHE A 78 1.62 2.88 -11.45
C PHE A 78 2.84 2.99 -12.34
N ARG A 79 3.85 3.70 -11.85
CA ARG A 79 5.15 3.86 -12.54
C ARG A 79 6.25 3.22 -11.74
N LEU A 80 7.20 2.60 -12.45
CA LEU A 80 8.36 1.97 -11.83
C LEU A 80 9.11 2.93 -10.93
N TRP A 81 9.37 2.47 -9.70
CA TRP A 81 10.14 3.20 -8.72
C TRP A 81 11.34 2.36 -8.26
N TYR A 82 12.46 3.01 -8.06
CA TYR A 82 13.64 2.44 -7.41
C TYR A 82 14.37 3.56 -6.67
N PRO A 83 15.18 3.24 -5.62
CA PRO A 83 15.91 4.26 -4.90
C PRO A 83 16.81 5.05 -5.83
N GLY A 84 16.72 6.39 -5.75
CA GLY A 84 17.53 7.28 -6.59
C GLY A 84 16.93 7.60 -7.96
N CYS A 85 15.78 7.03 -8.34
CA CYS A 85 15.13 7.45 -9.59
C CYS A 85 14.66 8.91 -9.49
N GLU A 86 14.60 9.59 -10.64
CA GLU A 86 14.07 10.95 -10.67
C GLU A 86 12.62 10.98 -10.23
N MET A 87 12.28 11.98 -9.42
CA MET A 87 10.93 12.19 -8.90
C MET A 87 10.45 13.59 -9.29
N GLU A 88 9.14 13.71 -9.40
CA GLU A 88 8.46 15.00 -9.60
C GLU A 88 7.19 15.01 -8.75
N LEU A 89 6.59 16.18 -8.55
CA LEU A 89 5.34 16.28 -7.81
C LEU A 89 4.16 16.07 -8.76
N ASP A 90 3.15 15.32 -8.28
CA ASP A 90 1.90 15.18 -9.00
C ASP A 90 0.97 16.37 -8.75
N ALA A 91 -0.27 16.29 -9.24
CA ALA A 91 -1.25 17.35 -9.09
C ALA A 91 -1.66 17.61 -7.64
N TYR A 92 -1.34 16.69 -6.71
CA TYR A 92 -1.64 16.80 -5.29
C TYR A 92 -0.39 17.04 -4.44
N ASP A 93 0.71 17.46 -5.08
CA ASP A 93 2.02 17.69 -4.44
C ASP A 93 2.61 16.42 -3.78
N ILE A 94 2.28 15.25 -4.32
CA ILE A 94 2.84 13.98 -3.88
C ILE A 94 3.95 13.56 -4.84
N PRO A 95 5.14 13.18 -4.33
CA PRO A 95 6.21 12.69 -5.18
C PRO A 95 5.80 11.46 -5.99
N LYS A 96 6.12 11.48 -7.27
CA LYS A 96 5.91 10.36 -8.19
C LYS A 96 7.16 10.17 -9.05
N PRO A 97 7.44 8.95 -9.54
CA PRO A 97 8.55 8.74 -10.48
C PRO A 97 8.36 9.53 -11.76
N LYS A 98 9.45 10.11 -12.25
CA LYS A 98 9.47 10.88 -13.49
C LYS A 98 10.02 10.02 -14.62
N ASP A 99 9.27 9.93 -15.72
CA ASP A 99 9.71 9.29 -16.97
C ASP A 99 10.12 7.82 -16.84
N THR A 100 9.60 7.10 -15.85
CA THR A 100 9.80 5.66 -15.74
C THR A 100 8.64 4.91 -16.38
N ASP A 101 8.84 3.62 -16.64
CA ASP A 101 7.83 2.77 -17.27
C ASP A 101 6.60 2.62 -16.41
N GLU A 102 5.44 2.61 -17.06
CA GLU A 102 4.17 2.34 -16.45
C GLU A 102 3.86 0.85 -16.53
N PHE A 103 3.32 0.29 -15.46
CA PHE A 103 2.90 -1.12 -15.45
C PHE A 103 1.75 -1.35 -14.49
N MET A 104 1.07 -2.48 -14.65
CA MET A 104 -0.02 -2.88 -13.77
C MET A 104 0.51 -3.87 -12.72
N PRO A 105 0.54 -3.50 -11.44
CA PRO A 105 1.02 -4.39 -10.39
C PRO A 105 0.09 -5.58 -10.16
N GLN A 106 0.66 -6.71 -9.77
CA GLN A 106 -0.09 -7.90 -9.35
C GLN A 106 -0.61 -7.78 -7.92
N MET A 107 0.05 -6.96 -7.10
CA MET A 107 -0.33 -6.72 -5.71
C MET A 107 -0.26 -5.23 -5.43
N LEU A 108 -1.18 -4.75 -4.59
CA LEU A 108 -1.15 -3.37 -4.08
C LEU A 108 -0.96 -3.39 -2.57
N VAL A 109 0.01 -2.63 -2.08
CA VAL A 109 0.15 -2.28 -0.66
C VAL A 109 -0.58 -0.97 -0.45
N VAL A 110 -1.62 -0.99 0.36
CA VAL A 110 -2.59 0.10 0.48
C VAL A 110 -2.47 0.79 1.83
N PRO A 111 -2.30 2.13 1.86
CA PRO A 111 -2.30 2.84 3.13
C PRO A 111 -3.71 2.89 3.72
N CYS A 112 -3.81 2.71 5.03
CA CYS A 112 -5.10 2.76 5.72
C CYS A 112 -5.09 3.86 6.78
N LEU A 113 -6.01 4.80 6.67
CA LEU A 113 -6.26 5.79 7.72
C LEU A 113 -6.87 5.10 8.95
N GLY A 114 -7.71 4.12 8.71
CA GLY A 114 -8.27 3.21 9.69
C GLY A 114 -8.75 1.95 9.00
N PHE A 115 -9.09 0.95 9.76
CA PHE A 115 -9.58 -0.33 9.23
C PHE A 115 -10.60 -0.96 10.17
N GLY A 116 -11.44 -1.82 9.61
CA GLY A 116 -12.47 -2.53 10.35
C GLY A 116 -12.46 -4.02 10.04
N PRO A 117 -13.44 -4.76 10.60
CA PRO A 117 -13.57 -6.19 10.34
C PRO A 117 -13.78 -6.50 8.85
N GLY A 118 -13.22 -7.63 8.39
CA GLY A 118 -13.46 -8.10 7.03
C GLY A 118 -12.70 -7.36 5.93
N GLY A 119 -11.60 -6.70 6.26
CA GLY A 119 -10.78 -6.00 5.27
C GLY A 119 -11.30 -4.64 4.85
N VAL A 120 -12.26 -4.08 5.58
CA VAL A 120 -12.78 -2.73 5.33
C VAL A 120 -11.75 -1.70 5.74
N ARG A 121 -11.51 -0.71 4.88
CA ARG A 121 -10.56 0.37 5.16
C ARG A 121 -11.23 1.74 5.09
N LEU A 122 -10.74 2.64 5.90
CA LEU A 122 -11.02 4.07 5.81
C LEU A 122 -9.83 4.74 5.11
N GLY A 123 -10.10 5.43 4.02
CA GLY A 123 -9.11 6.22 3.30
C GLY A 123 -9.40 7.71 3.40
N TYR A 124 -8.79 8.49 2.51
CA TYR A 124 -8.90 9.95 2.52
C TYR A 124 -10.14 10.49 1.78
N GLY A 125 -11.01 9.60 1.28
CA GLY A 125 -12.28 10.00 0.65
C GLY A 125 -12.22 10.25 -0.85
N GLY A 126 -11.05 10.21 -1.48
CA GLY A 126 -10.92 10.43 -2.92
C GLY A 126 -11.43 9.30 -3.79
N GLY A 127 -11.49 8.09 -3.26
CA GLY A 127 -12.01 6.90 -3.96
C GLY A 127 -11.13 6.35 -5.06
N PHE A 128 -9.87 6.80 -5.17
CA PHE A 128 -8.96 6.35 -6.23
C PHE A 128 -8.69 4.84 -6.18
N PHE A 129 -8.41 4.29 -5.00
CA PHE A 129 -8.19 2.85 -4.84
C PHE A 129 -9.44 2.04 -5.18
N ASP A 130 -10.60 2.46 -4.68
CA ASP A 130 -11.86 1.75 -4.93
C ASP A 130 -12.21 1.73 -6.41
N ARG A 131 -12.09 2.86 -7.10
CA ARG A 131 -12.34 2.94 -8.54
C ARG A 131 -11.34 2.10 -9.34
N THR A 132 -10.07 2.14 -8.96
CA THR A 132 -9.03 1.37 -9.62
C THR A 132 -9.31 -0.12 -9.47
N LEU A 133 -9.60 -0.58 -8.26
CA LEU A 133 -9.86 -2.00 -8.01
C LEU A 133 -11.13 -2.51 -8.69
N SER A 134 -12.18 -1.67 -8.77
CA SER A 134 -13.41 -2.07 -9.45
C SER A 134 -13.24 -2.20 -10.97
N ALA A 135 -12.29 -1.45 -11.56
CA ALA A 135 -12.09 -1.42 -13.01
C ALA A 135 -11.10 -2.48 -13.52
N LEU A 136 -10.20 -2.99 -12.65
CA LEU A 136 -9.13 -3.89 -13.08
C LEU A 136 -9.56 -5.36 -13.13
N GLN A 137 -9.15 -6.02 -14.23
CA GLN A 137 -9.34 -7.44 -14.42
C GLN A 137 -8.06 -8.05 -15.03
N PRO A 138 -7.37 -8.96 -14.37
CA PRO A 138 -7.67 -9.45 -13.01
C PRO A 138 -7.43 -8.38 -11.94
N ARG A 139 -8.21 -8.44 -10.87
CA ARG A 139 -8.05 -7.52 -9.74
C ARG A 139 -6.75 -7.85 -9.00
N PRO A 140 -5.88 -6.86 -8.76
CA PRO A 140 -4.68 -7.10 -7.96
C PRO A 140 -5.02 -7.59 -6.55
N TYR A 141 -4.14 -8.39 -5.97
CA TYR A 141 -4.25 -8.75 -4.56
C TYR A 141 -3.93 -7.51 -3.73
N THR A 142 -4.73 -7.22 -2.70
CA THR A 142 -4.56 -6.01 -1.89
C THR A 142 -4.20 -6.34 -0.46
N VAL A 143 -3.14 -5.72 0.04
CA VAL A 143 -2.74 -5.81 1.44
C VAL A 143 -2.68 -4.41 2.04
N GLY A 144 -3.49 -4.17 3.06
CA GLY A 144 -3.45 -2.92 3.82
C GLY A 144 -2.37 -2.97 4.88
N VAL A 145 -1.78 -1.83 5.17
CA VAL A 145 -0.83 -1.67 6.27
C VAL A 145 -1.30 -0.51 7.14
N SER A 146 -1.33 -0.73 8.44
CA SER A 146 -1.80 0.24 9.43
C SER A 146 -1.23 -0.11 10.78
N TYR A 147 -1.25 0.86 11.70
CA TYR A 147 -0.97 0.57 13.11
C TYR A 147 -2.24 0.13 13.83
N THR A 148 -2.09 -0.65 14.90
CA THR A 148 -3.23 -1.23 15.62
C THR A 148 -4.21 -0.17 16.13
N HIS A 149 -3.74 1.03 16.46
CA HIS A 149 -4.63 2.10 16.92
C HIS A 149 -5.63 2.56 15.84
N GLY A 150 -5.41 2.20 14.58
CA GLY A 150 -6.34 2.49 13.50
C GLY A 150 -7.55 1.56 13.42
N PHE A 151 -7.64 0.57 14.30
CA PHE A 151 -8.78 -0.34 14.29
C PHE A 151 -10.07 0.34 14.72
N LEU A 152 -11.11 0.20 13.89
CA LEU A 152 -12.42 0.79 14.07
C LEU A 152 -13.46 -0.34 14.04
N PRO A 153 -13.86 -0.90 15.20
CA PRO A 153 -14.67 -2.12 15.24
C PRO A 153 -16.05 -1.96 14.60
N PHE A 154 -16.55 -0.72 14.48
CA PHE A 154 -17.87 -0.45 13.91
C PHE A 154 -17.82 0.04 12.46
N LEU A 155 -16.63 0.09 11.87
CA LEU A 155 -16.50 0.52 10.48
C LEU A 155 -17.19 -0.49 9.55
N ARG A 156 -18.00 0.03 8.64
CA ARG A 156 -18.75 -0.77 7.66
C ARG A 156 -18.41 -0.30 6.25
N ALA A 157 -18.34 -1.24 5.32
CA ALA A 157 -18.17 -0.93 3.92
C ALA A 157 -19.45 -0.34 3.35
N SER A 158 -19.32 0.65 2.46
CA SER A 158 -20.38 1.05 1.56
C SER A 158 -20.37 0.15 0.32
N GLU A 159 -21.40 0.25 -0.54
CA GLU A 159 -21.49 -0.55 -1.77
C GLU A 159 -20.32 -0.32 -2.74
N ARG A 160 -19.70 0.85 -2.67
CA ARG A 160 -18.59 1.24 -3.57
C ARG A 160 -17.23 0.85 -3.04
N ASP A 161 -17.12 0.50 -1.77
CA ASP A 161 -15.85 0.13 -1.17
C ASP A 161 -15.39 -1.24 -1.64
N GLN A 162 -14.09 -1.35 -1.86
CA GLN A 162 -13.43 -2.60 -2.23
C GLN A 162 -12.68 -3.12 -1.01
N PRO A 163 -13.18 -4.17 -0.31
CA PRO A 163 -12.48 -4.71 0.84
C PRO A 163 -11.09 -5.22 0.46
N LEU A 164 -10.15 -5.07 1.40
CA LEU A 164 -8.80 -5.57 1.24
C LEU A 164 -8.76 -7.09 1.35
N ASP A 165 -7.78 -7.72 0.69
CA ASP A 165 -7.56 -9.16 0.79
C ASP A 165 -6.78 -9.54 2.05
N ALA A 166 -5.93 -8.65 2.55
CA ALA A 166 -5.20 -8.84 3.80
C ALA A 166 -4.97 -7.50 4.50
N LEU A 167 -4.72 -7.56 5.79
CA LEU A 167 -4.34 -6.38 6.58
C LEU A 167 -3.27 -6.75 7.60
N LEU A 168 -2.19 -5.99 7.59
CA LEU A 168 -1.05 -6.15 8.47
C LEU A 168 -0.94 -4.96 9.41
N THR A 169 -0.58 -5.24 10.64
CA THR A 169 -0.20 -4.21 11.63
C THR A 169 1.14 -4.59 12.25
N GLU A 170 1.64 -3.74 13.15
CA GLU A 170 2.85 -4.05 13.91
C GLU A 170 2.72 -5.32 14.76
N ASP A 171 1.50 -5.77 15.04
CA ASP A 171 1.24 -6.98 15.82
C ASP A 171 1.09 -8.24 14.94
N GLY A 172 1.14 -8.10 13.64
CA GLY A 172 1.07 -9.23 12.70
C GLY A 172 -0.07 -9.14 11.72
N VAL A 173 -0.50 -10.29 11.21
CA VAL A 173 -1.62 -10.38 10.26
C VAL A 173 -2.93 -10.26 11.01
N MET A 174 -3.67 -9.19 10.77
CA MET A 174 -4.96 -8.93 11.42
C MET A 174 -6.14 -9.53 10.65
N TYR A 175 -6.00 -9.64 9.34
CA TYR A 175 -7.02 -10.18 8.45
C TYR A 175 -6.36 -10.75 7.21
N GLU A 176 -6.89 -11.86 6.71
CA GLU A 176 -6.45 -12.45 5.46
C GLU A 176 -7.62 -13.22 4.86
N ARG A 177 -7.94 -12.91 3.61
CA ARG A 177 -9.00 -13.60 2.88
C ARG A 177 -8.52 -15.00 2.50
N THR A 178 -9.33 -15.98 2.78
CA THR A 178 -9.06 -17.37 2.41
C THR A 178 -9.50 -17.69 0.97
#